data_e2174f3a6ea5295f0089cbdbb0b47679
#
_entry.id   e2174f3a6ea5295f0089cbdbb0b47679
#
_cell.length_a   1.000
_cell.length_b   1.000
_cell.length_c   1.000
_cell.angle_alpha   90.00
_cell.angle_beta   90.00
_cell.angle_gamma   90.00
#
_symmetry.space_group_name_H-M   'P 1'
#
loop_
_entity.id
_entity.type
_entity.pdbx_description
1 polymer ?
#
loop_
_entity_poly.entity_id
_entity_poly.type
_entity_poly.pdbx_seq_one_letter_code
_entity_poly.pdbx_strand_id
1 'polypeptide(L)'
;MKVRDALNILNGMFPPELAESYDNVGLLCGHPDAPVTGILCALDLTEGVIDEALDKGAQLVVTHHPILFHARKNLREDDPEGRLLARLIRSRLSLIAAHTNLDQSPVYSGSAVLAELLQ
;
A
#
# COMPACT_ATOMS: atom_id res chain seq x y z
N MET A 1 11.90 0.17 -13.05
CA MET A 1 11.07 1.05 -12.20
C MET A 1 11.55 0.97 -10.76
N LYS A 2 11.48 2.04 -10.02
CA LYS A 2 11.75 2.09 -8.58
C LYS A 2 10.45 2.28 -7.80
N VAL A 3 10.45 2.02 -6.51
CA VAL A 3 9.29 2.26 -5.62
C VAL A 3 8.79 3.69 -5.74
N ARG A 4 9.70 4.69 -5.79
CA ARG A 4 9.30 6.10 -5.96
C ARG A 4 8.57 6.37 -7.28
N ASP A 5 8.89 5.63 -8.33
CA ASP A 5 8.24 5.83 -9.63
C ASP A 5 6.78 5.33 -9.55
N ALA A 6 6.57 4.17 -8.93
CA ALA A 6 5.24 3.66 -8.67
C ALA A 6 4.43 4.62 -7.79
N LEU A 7 5.04 5.13 -6.71
CA LEU A 7 4.41 6.11 -5.82
C LEU A 7 4.00 7.38 -6.58
N ASN A 8 4.88 7.90 -7.44
CA ASN A 8 4.57 9.09 -8.25
C ASN A 8 3.40 8.86 -9.22
N ILE A 9 3.33 7.67 -9.83
CA ILE A 9 2.19 7.31 -10.69
C ILE A 9 0.89 7.29 -9.87
N LEU A 10 0.90 6.62 -8.72
CA LEU A 10 -0.28 6.55 -7.85
C LEU A 10 -0.70 7.95 -7.35
N ASN A 11 0.25 8.78 -6.96
CA ASN A 11 -0.03 10.15 -6.52
C ASN A 11 -0.57 11.04 -7.66
N GLY A 12 -0.25 10.73 -8.90
CA GLY A 12 -0.83 11.40 -10.08
C GLY A 12 -2.29 11.00 -10.31
N MET A 13 -2.65 9.77 -9.95
CA MET A 13 -4.02 9.26 -10.10
C MET A 13 -4.93 9.71 -8.94
N PHE A 14 -4.44 9.62 -7.72
CA PHE A 14 -5.16 10.02 -6.49
C PHE A 14 -4.19 10.72 -5.55
N PRO A 15 -4.08 12.06 -5.68
CA PRO A 15 -3.11 12.84 -4.93
C PRO A 15 -3.25 12.68 -3.41
N PRO A 16 -2.13 12.68 -2.66
CA PRO A 16 -2.16 12.55 -1.19
C PRO A 16 -2.96 13.67 -0.51
N GLU A 17 -3.09 14.82 -1.13
CA GLU A 17 -3.88 15.96 -0.64
C GLU A 17 -5.37 15.65 -0.53
N LEU A 18 -5.86 14.62 -1.24
CA LEU A 18 -7.24 14.14 -1.13
C LEU A 18 -7.48 13.28 0.11
N ALA A 19 -6.42 12.81 0.77
CA ALA A 19 -6.57 11.99 1.97
C ALA A 19 -7.14 12.80 3.14
N GLU A 20 -7.92 12.11 3.97
CA GLU A 20 -8.41 12.68 5.24
C GLU A 20 -7.22 13.01 6.16
N SER A 21 -7.39 14.02 7.03
CA SER A 21 -6.32 14.52 7.90
C SER A 21 -5.79 13.48 8.90
N TYR A 22 -6.60 12.48 9.25
CA TYR A 22 -6.26 11.41 10.18
C TYR A 22 -5.59 10.21 9.50
N ASP A 23 -5.52 10.20 8.17
CA ASP A 23 -5.10 9.05 7.39
C ASP A 23 -3.57 8.93 7.30
N ASN A 24 -3.10 7.77 6.87
CA ASN A 24 -1.69 7.50 6.62
C ASN A 24 -1.54 6.80 5.27
N VAL A 25 -1.27 7.55 4.21
CA VAL A 25 -1.15 7.06 2.83
C VAL A 25 0.26 7.27 2.28
N GLY A 26 0.56 6.61 1.18
CA GLY A 26 1.85 6.69 0.52
C GLY A 26 2.78 5.53 0.87
N LEU A 27 4.08 5.74 0.81
CA LEU A 27 5.08 4.71 1.14
C LEU A 27 5.14 4.52 2.66
N LEU A 28 4.66 3.38 3.14
CA LEU A 28 4.62 3.04 4.56
C LEU A 28 5.81 2.22 5.02
N CYS A 29 6.40 1.41 4.14
CA CYS A 29 7.53 0.55 4.45
C CYS A 29 8.36 0.31 3.20
N GLY A 30 9.68 0.23 3.35
CA GLY A 30 10.61 -0.02 2.26
C GLY A 30 11.43 1.20 1.88
N HIS A 31 12.20 1.07 0.80
CA HIS A 31 13.11 2.11 0.34
C HIS A 31 12.63 2.69 -1.00
N PRO A 32 12.55 4.03 -1.14
CA PRO A 32 12.04 4.64 -2.37
C PRO A 32 12.87 4.31 -3.62
N ASP A 33 14.15 3.99 -3.47
CA ASP A 33 15.02 3.59 -4.60
C ASP A 33 15.07 2.09 -4.86
N ALA A 34 14.35 1.27 -4.08
CA ALA A 34 14.32 -0.17 -4.32
C ALA A 34 13.75 -0.48 -5.71
N PRO A 35 14.37 -1.42 -6.45
CA PRO A 35 13.90 -1.80 -7.78
C PRO A 35 12.58 -2.56 -7.69
N VAL A 36 11.69 -2.32 -8.65
CA VAL A 36 10.37 -2.96 -8.77
C VAL A 36 10.19 -3.50 -10.18
N THR A 37 9.97 -4.80 -10.30
CA THR A 37 9.58 -5.47 -11.54
C THR A 37 8.19 -6.09 -11.45
N GLY A 38 7.67 -6.26 -10.23
CA GLY A 38 6.34 -6.79 -9.97
C GLY A 38 5.64 -6.07 -8.82
N ILE A 39 4.34 -5.85 -8.97
CA ILE A 39 3.47 -5.20 -7.99
C ILE A 39 2.30 -6.14 -7.70
N LEU A 40 2.01 -6.38 -6.42
CA LEU A 40 0.81 -7.07 -5.98
C LEU A 40 -0.14 -6.06 -5.33
N CYS A 41 -1.40 -6.03 -5.78
CA CYS A 41 -2.44 -5.20 -5.19
C CYS A 41 -3.34 -6.06 -4.29
N ALA A 42 -3.68 -5.55 -3.12
CA ALA A 42 -4.55 -6.21 -2.17
C ALA A 42 -5.37 -5.19 -1.37
N LEU A 43 -6.44 -5.64 -0.72
CA LEU A 43 -7.22 -4.79 0.18
C LEU A 43 -6.45 -4.52 1.48
N ASP A 44 -5.96 -5.59 2.10
CA ASP A 44 -5.23 -5.57 3.36
C ASP A 44 -3.88 -6.26 3.22
N LEU A 45 -2.92 -5.86 4.04
CA LEU A 45 -1.69 -6.63 4.20
C LEU A 45 -1.94 -7.79 5.18
N THR A 46 -1.76 -9.02 4.70
CA THR A 46 -1.85 -10.25 5.48
C THR A 46 -0.64 -11.14 5.24
N GLU A 47 -0.47 -12.17 6.07
CA GLU A 47 0.56 -13.20 5.83
C GLU A 47 0.41 -13.83 4.44
N GLY A 48 -0.83 -14.15 4.03
CA GLY A 48 -1.12 -14.72 2.71
C GLY A 48 -0.77 -13.77 1.55
N VAL A 49 -0.97 -12.47 1.71
CA VAL A 49 -0.57 -11.46 0.70
C VAL A 49 0.94 -11.40 0.57
N ILE A 50 1.66 -11.47 1.69
CA ILE A 50 3.14 -11.51 1.65
C ILE A 50 3.61 -12.79 0.95
N ASP A 51 3.02 -13.95 1.28
CA ASP A 51 3.34 -15.23 0.62
C ASP A 51 3.13 -15.12 -0.90
N GLU A 52 1.99 -14.60 -1.33
CA GLU A 52 1.68 -14.45 -2.74
C GLU A 52 2.65 -13.47 -3.44
N ALA A 53 3.00 -12.36 -2.81
CA ALA A 53 3.96 -11.42 -3.35
C ALA A 53 5.32 -12.08 -3.59
N LEU A 54 5.80 -12.85 -2.62
CA LEU A 54 7.07 -13.58 -2.71
C LEU A 54 7.02 -14.66 -3.79
N ASP A 55 5.96 -15.45 -3.85
CA ASP A 55 5.78 -16.53 -4.83
C ASP A 55 5.73 -15.98 -6.26
N LYS A 56 5.13 -14.82 -6.46
CA LYS A 56 5.06 -14.12 -7.76
C LYS A 56 6.30 -13.28 -8.07
N GLY A 57 7.25 -13.17 -7.16
CA GLY A 57 8.44 -12.36 -7.32
C GLY A 57 8.16 -10.86 -7.37
N ALA A 58 7.10 -10.39 -6.71
CA ALA A 58 6.82 -8.97 -6.55
C ALA A 58 7.73 -8.36 -5.48
N GLN A 59 8.09 -7.08 -5.64
CA GLN A 59 8.89 -6.32 -4.68
C GLN A 59 8.09 -5.21 -4.01
N LEU A 60 6.88 -4.93 -4.53
CA LEU A 60 6.00 -3.89 -4.02
C LEU A 60 4.60 -4.47 -3.82
N VAL A 61 4.05 -4.22 -2.64
CA VAL A 61 2.63 -4.45 -2.34
C VAL A 61 1.95 -3.09 -2.26
N VAL A 62 0.80 -2.96 -2.91
CA VAL A 62 -0.07 -1.79 -2.81
C VAL A 62 -1.36 -2.24 -2.15
N THR A 63 -1.67 -1.66 -0.99
CA THR A 63 -2.91 -1.97 -0.26
C THR A 63 -3.83 -0.76 -0.21
N HIS A 64 -5.13 -1.03 -0.05
CA HIS A 64 -6.11 0.02 0.25
C HIS A 64 -6.00 0.44 1.72
N HIS A 65 -6.10 -0.49 2.64
CA HIS A 65 -6.00 -0.20 4.07
C HIS A 65 -4.54 -0.07 4.51
N PRO A 66 -4.17 1.03 5.20
CA PRO A 66 -2.83 1.22 5.72
C PRO A 66 -2.60 0.42 7.01
N ILE A 67 -1.62 -0.48 7.01
CA ILE A 67 -1.27 -1.24 8.23
C ILE A 67 -0.79 -0.32 9.36
N LEU A 68 -0.03 0.72 9.03
CA LEU A 68 0.44 1.73 10.00
C LEU A 68 -0.57 2.88 10.13
N PHE A 69 -1.85 2.57 10.35
CA PHE A 69 -2.90 3.57 10.53
C PHE A 69 -2.67 4.38 11.82
N HIS A 70 -2.30 3.71 12.90
CA HIS A 70 -1.90 4.33 14.15
C HIS A 70 -0.38 4.26 14.32
N ALA A 71 0.20 5.31 14.92
CA ALA A 71 1.62 5.34 15.21
C ALA A 71 2.03 4.20 16.16
N ARG A 72 3.13 3.53 15.85
CA ARG A 72 3.70 2.46 16.67
C ARG A 72 4.95 2.92 17.40
N LYS A 73 5.15 2.42 18.61
CA LYS A 73 6.35 2.68 19.43
C LYS A 73 7.35 1.54 19.38
N ASN A 74 6.99 0.38 18.83
CA ASN A 74 7.87 -0.78 18.71
C ASN A 74 7.45 -1.68 17.54
N LEU A 75 8.32 -2.61 17.15
CA LEU A 75 8.11 -3.60 16.09
C LEU A 75 8.26 -5.01 16.65
N ARG A 76 7.56 -5.32 17.72
CA ARG A 76 7.63 -6.64 18.35
C ARG A 76 6.94 -7.68 17.48
N GLU A 77 7.53 -8.88 17.41
CA GLU A 77 7.01 -9.98 16.59
C GLU A 77 5.99 -10.87 17.31
N ASP A 78 5.79 -10.67 18.60
CA ASP A 78 4.71 -11.27 19.38
C ASP A 78 3.37 -10.51 19.23
N ASP A 79 3.39 -9.44 18.47
CA ASP A 79 2.22 -8.63 18.07
C ASP A 79 1.95 -8.85 16.58
N PRO A 80 0.70 -9.10 16.15
CA PRO A 80 0.40 -9.42 14.74
C PRO A 80 0.84 -8.38 13.73
N GLU A 81 0.61 -7.09 14.01
CA GLU A 81 1.02 -6.01 13.11
C GLU A 81 2.55 -5.86 13.06
N GLY A 82 3.21 -5.93 14.22
CA GLY A 82 4.67 -5.90 14.31
C GLY A 82 5.32 -7.05 13.56
N ARG A 83 4.74 -8.24 13.62
CA ARG A 83 5.19 -9.42 12.88
C ARG A 83 5.08 -9.22 11.37
N LEU A 84 3.97 -8.69 10.86
CA LEU A 84 3.79 -8.40 9.45
C LEU A 84 4.82 -7.37 8.95
N LEU A 85 5.04 -6.29 9.71
CA LEU A 85 6.03 -5.27 9.38
C LEU A 85 7.45 -5.82 9.38
N ALA A 86 7.80 -6.63 10.39
CA ALA A 86 9.11 -7.29 10.44
C ALA A 86 9.32 -8.21 9.23
N ARG A 87 8.28 -8.95 8.84
CA ARG A 87 8.33 -9.83 7.68
C ARG A 87 8.50 -9.06 6.37
N LEU A 88 7.80 -7.94 6.18
CA LEU A 88 8.01 -7.05 5.03
C LEU A 88 9.47 -6.62 4.92
N ILE A 89 10.04 -6.14 6.03
CA ILE A 89 11.42 -5.65 6.06
C ILE A 89 12.42 -6.75 5.73
N ARG A 90 12.28 -7.93 6.34
CA ARG A 90 13.16 -9.09 6.09
C ARG A 90 13.06 -9.59 4.66
N SER A 91 11.87 -9.56 4.08
CA SER A 91 11.61 -9.99 2.71
C SER A 91 11.97 -8.94 1.67
N ARG A 92 12.41 -7.76 2.10
CA ARG A 92 12.70 -6.60 1.23
C ARG A 92 11.50 -6.20 0.36
N LEU A 93 10.29 -6.42 0.85
CA LEU A 93 9.06 -5.93 0.24
C LEU A 93 8.81 -4.49 0.66
N SER A 94 8.43 -3.67 -0.30
CA SER A 94 7.94 -2.32 -0.03
C SER A 94 6.42 -2.31 0.03
N LEU A 95 5.85 -1.38 0.78
CA LEU A 95 4.40 -1.24 0.95
C LEU A 95 3.97 0.20 0.72
N ILE A 96 3.05 0.39 -0.20
CA ILE A 96 2.33 1.65 -0.42
C ILE A 96 0.86 1.43 -0.06
N ALA A 97 0.27 2.40 0.64
CA ALA A 97 -1.17 2.44 0.89
C ALA A 97 -1.82 3.59 0.12
N ALA A 98 -2.97 3.30 -0.48
CA ALA A 98 -3.85 4.27 -1.13
C ALA A 98 -5.25 4.08 -0.53
N HIS A 99 -5.63 4.94 0.39
CA HIS A 99 -6.82 4.80 1.23
C HIS A 99 -7.86 5.89 0.93
N THR A 100 -8.01 6.85 1.82
CA THR A 100 -9.02 7.89 1.63
C THR A 100 -8.71 8.82 0.45
N ASN A 101 -7.45 8.98 0.06
CA ASN A 101 -7.09 9.68 -1.18
C ASN A 101 -7.63 8.97 -2.43
N LEU A 102 -7.62 7.63 -2.45
CA LEU A 102 -8.26 6.85 -3.51
C LEU A 102 -9.79 6.98 -3.44
N ASP A 103 -10.39 6.87 -2.26
CA ASP A 103 -11.84 6.98 -2.06
C ASP A 103 -12.39 8.35 -2.47
N GLN A 104 -11.60 9.40 -2.31
CA GLN A 104 -11.95 10.77 -2.67
C GLN A 104 -11.65 11.11 -4.14
N SER A 105 -11.05 10.18 -4.89
CA SER A 105 -10.76 10.41 -6.31
C SER A 105 -12.07 10.46 -7.12
N PRO A 106 -12.29 11.51 -7.92
CA PRO A 106 -13.49 11.61 -8.73
C PRO A 106 -13.54 10.61 -9.89
N VAL A 107 -12.40 10.02 -10.25
CA VAL A 107 -12.28 9.12 -11.41
C VAL A 107 -11.99 7.68 -10.99
N TYR A 108 -11.14 7.48 -9.99
CA TYR A 108 -10.61 6.16 -9.64
C TYR A 108 -11.22 5.57 -8.36
N SER A 109 -12.09 6.29 -7.67
CA SER A 109 -12.75 5.75 -6.46
C SER A 109 -13.64 4.56 -6.80
N GLY A 110 -13.82 3.65 -5.85
CA GLY A 110 -14.74 2.54 -6.00
C GLY A 110 -16.17 3.01 -6.33
N SER A 111 -16.59 4.14 -5.76
CA SER A 111 -17.89 4.77 -6.08
C SER A 111 -17.97 5.24 -7.52
N ALA A 112 -16.92 5.86 -8.05
CA ALA A 112 -16.88 6.31 -9.45
C ALA A 112 -16.93 5.13 -10.42
N VAL A 113 -16.13 4.08 -10.14
CA VAL A 113 -16.13 2.85 -10.95
C VAL A 113 -17.49 2.16 -10.90
N LEU A 114 -18.10 2.06 -9.71
CA LEU A 114 -19.43 1.46 -9.57
C LEU A 114 -20.48 2.26 -10.34
N ALA A 115 -20.46 3.59 -10.27
CA ALA A 115 -21.37 4.45 -11.00
C ALA A 115 -21.25 4.25 -12.51
N GLU A 116 -20.02 4.10 -13.02
CA GLU A 116 -19.79 3.81 -14.45
C GLU A 116 -20.35 2.44 -14.85
N LEU A 117 -20.16 1.41 -14.02
CA LEU A 117 -20.65 0.06 -14.28
C LEU A 117 -22.19 -0.04 -14.26
N LEU A 118 -22.88 0.86 -13.55
CA LEU A 118 -24.34 0.86 -13.42
C LEU A 118 -25.06 1.70 -14.49
N GLN A 119 -24.35 2.37 -15.36
CA GLN A 119 -24.88 3.11 -16.50
C GLN A 119 -25.14 2.19 -17.68
#